data_f075ad37c9d25a0265b1671f909055cb
#
_entry.id   f075ad37c9d25a0265b1671f909055cb
#
_cell.length_a   1.000
_cell.length_b   1.000
_cell.length_c   1.000
_cell.angle_alpha   90.00
_cell.angle_beta   90.00
_cell.angle_gamma   90.00
#
_symmetry.space_group_name_H-M   'P 1'
#
loop_
_entity.id
_entity.type
_entity.pdbx_description
1 polymer ?
#
loop_
_entity_poly.entity_id
_entity_poly.type
_entity_poly.pdbx_seq_one_letter_code
_entity_poly.pdbx_strand_id
1 'polypeptide(L)'
;MSAASSMTGALDSCAPDFDGADVRLSFAGSDELAAQIRQGVRPDVYAAANSGLPAELNKEGLLSKPVDFATNELVIAVPRDSQVRSLGDLARGGMKLAIGSESVPVGSYTREVLSRLPGDEGDRILANVRSNEPDVKGIIGKLTQGAADAGFVYLTDVKVVGDSLRVVKLPAPLEPDVTYSAGVVKGAKQPDMAHEFLDGLTDGACADALAKAGFGAP
;
A
#
# COMPACT_ATOMS: atom_id res chain seq x y z
N MET A 1 -3.75 7.78 14.67
CA MET A 1 -3.83 7.66 13.19
C MET A 1 -3.96 6.20 12.78
N SER A 2 -4.77 5.92 11.76
CA SER A 2 -4.82 4.61 11.09
C SER A 2 -4.26 4.74 9.67
N ALA A 3 -3.30 3.90 9.30
CA ALA A 3 -2.55 4.04 8.06
C ALA A 3 -2.28 2.69 7.38
N ALA A 4 -2.19 2.68 6.05
CA ALA A 4 -1.85 1.49 5.28
C ALA A 4 -0.49 0.93 5.72
N SER A 5 -0.38 -0.39 5.79
CA SER A 5 0.79 -1.12 6.32
C SER A 5 2.09 -0.83 5.58
N SER A 6 2.03 -0.43 4.30
CA SER A 6 3.19 -0.01 3.51
C SER A 6 3.90 1.25 4.02
N MET A 7 3.20 2.10 4.80
CA MET A 7 3.75 3.33 5.36
C MET A 7 4.44 3.15 6.72
N THR A 8 4.44 1.94 7.30
CA THR A 8 4.90 1.71 8.68
C THR A 8 6.27 2.33 8.94
N GLY A 9 7.28 2.00 8.13
CA GLY A 9 8.65 2.45 8.39
C GLY A 9 8.82 3.97 8.32
N ALA A 10 8.15 4.63 7.38
CA ALA A 10 8.21 6.07 7.22
C ALA A 10 7.50 6.79 8.40
N LEU A 11 6.27 6.36 8.73
CA LEU A 11 5.49 7.00 9.79
C LEU A 11 6.06 6.72 11.18
N ASP A 12 6.57 5.52 11.45
CA ASP A 12 7.26 5.22 12.72
C ASP A 12 8.50 6.11 12.92
N SER A 13 9.14 6.54 11.83
CA SER A 13 10.33 7.39 11.92
C SER A 13 10.01 8.88 12.12
N CYS A 14 8.84 9.37 11.71
CA CYS A 14 8.50 10.80 11.80
C CYS A 14 7.44 11.13 12.86
N ALA A 15 6.55 10.20 13.16
CA ALA A 15 5.48 10.46 14.12
C ALA A 15 5.96 10.87 15.54
N PRO A 16 7.09 10.32 16.05
CA PRO A 16 7.64 10.75 17.34
C PRO A 16 8.12 12.21 17.36
N ASP A 17 8.44 12.79 16.19
CA ASP A 17 8.94 14.17 16.06
C ASP A 17 7.79 15.20 15.88
N PHE A 18 6.54 14.76 15.93
CA PHE A 18 5.39 15.66 15.85
C PHE A 18 5.15 16.36 17.19
N ASP A 19 5.43 17.67 17.24
CA ASP A 19 5.37 18.48 18.48
C ASP A 19 3.94 18.71 18.99
N GLY A 20 2.92 18.53 18.17
CA GLY A 20 1.54 18.87 18.50
C GLY A 20 0.85 17.88 19.44
N ALA A 21 1.21 16.57 19.38
CA ALA A 21 0.57 15.52 20.16
C ALA A 21 1.37 14.20 20.13
N ASP A 22 1.10 13.32 21.11
CA ASP A 22 1.57 11.92 21.06
C ASP A 22 0.83 11.13 19.97
N VAL A 23 1.51 10.88 18.85
CA VAL A 23 0.94 10.20 17.69
C VAL A 23 0.96 8.69 17.87
N ARG A 24 -0.22 8.09 18.00
CA ARG A 24 -0.39 6.64 18.05
C ARG A 24 -0.76 6.11 16.68
N LEU A 25 0.03 5.16 16.19
CA LEU A 25 -0.12 4.57 14.87
C LEU A 25 -0.77 3.18 14.95
N SER A 26 -1.68 2.91 14.02
CA SER A 26 -2.27 1.59 13.79
C SER A 26 -2.17 1.27 12.30
N PHE A 27 -1.61 0.12 11.96
CA PHE A 27 -1.36 -0.28 10.59
C PHE A 27 -2.11 -1.55 10.21
N ALA A 28 -2.79 -1.53 9.06
CA ALA A 28 -3.46 -2.68 8.46
C ALA A 28 -3.69 -2.46 6.96
N GLY A 29 -4.47 -3.32 6.31
CA GLY A 29 -5.00 -3.08 4.97
C GLY A 29 -5.86 -1.82 4.94
N SER A 30 -5.74 -1.00 3.90
CA SER A 30 -6.50 0.26 3.81
C SER A 30 -8.01 0.03 3.84
N ASP A 31 -8.48 -1.05 3.21
CA ASP A 31 -9.89 -1.45 3.18
C ASP A 31 -10.39 -1.90 4.56
N GLU A 32 -9.58 -2.64 5.31
CA GLU A 32 -9.89 -3.03 6.69
C GLU A 32 -10.05 -1.80 7.58
N LEU A 33 -9.10 -0.85 7.51
CA LEU A 33 -9.18 0.40 8.27
C LEU A 33 -10.39 1.25 7.88
N ALA A 34 -10.73 1.32 6.60
CA ALA A 34 -11.93 1.99 6.12
C ALA A 34 -13.21 1.31 6.67
N ALA A 35 -13.25 -0.02 6.67
CA ALA A 35 -14.35 -0.78 7.25
C ALA A 35 -14.50 -0.52 8.75
N GLN A 36 -13.40 -0.45 9.50
CA GLN A 36 -13.41 -0.09 10.93
C GLN A 36 -13.99 1.32 11.15
N ILE A 37 -13.66 2.29 10.30
CA ILE A 37 -14.23 3.66 10.37
C ILE A 37 -15.75 3.62 10.11
N ARG A 38 -16.21 2.87 9.11
CA ARG A 38 -17.65 2.66 8.83
C ARG A 38 -18.38 2.02 10.02
N GLN A 39 -17.70 1.14 10.76
CA GLN A 39 -18.21 0.49 11.98
C GLN A 39 -18.12 1.36 13.23
N GLY A 40 -17.59 2.58 13.13
CA GLY A 40 -17.60 3.52 14.25
C GLY A 40 -16.24 3.71 14.96
N VAL A 41 -15.16 3.06 14.51
CA VAL A 41 -13.81 3.39 14.98
C VAL A 41 -13.46 4.82 14.53
N ARG A 42 -12.88 5.61 15.42
CA ARG A 42 -12.60 7.04 15.18
C ARG A 42 -11.11 7.37 15.43
N PRO A 43 -10.21 6.95 14.50
CA PRO A 43 -8.87 7.53 14.49
C PRO A 43 -8.97 9.01 14.11
N ASP A 44 -8.03 9.84 14.51
CA ASP A 44 -8.04 11.26 14.12
C ASP A 44 -7.70 11.41 12.62
N VAL A 45 -6.73 10.66 12.12
CA VAL A 45 -6.32 10.64 10.70
C VAL A 45 -6.45 9.23 10.13
N TYR A 46 -6.94 9.13 8.89
CA TYR A 46 -6.91 7.92 8.07
C TYR A 46 -6.08 8.16 6.81
N ALA A 47 -5.15 7.24 6.51
CA ALA A 47 -4.32 7.29 5.32
C ALA A 47 -4.31 5.93 4.59
N ALA A 48 -4.58 5.95 3.29
CA ALA A 48 -4.72 4.77 2.44
C ALA A 48 -3.65 4.72 1.34
N ALA A 49 -3.35 3.52 0.87
CA ALA A 49 -2.48 3.28 -0.30
C ALA A 49 -3.24 3.39 -1.63
N ASN A 50 -4.32 4.13 -1.65
CA ASN A 50 -5.05 4.56 -2.85
C ASN A 50 -5.85 5.83 -2.53
N SER A 51 -6.35 6.50 -3.57
CA SER A 51 -7.22 7.67 -3.45
C SER A 51 -8.71 7.29 -3.35
N GLY A 52 -9.09 6.09 -3.78
CA GLY A 52 -10.49 5.65 -3.85
C GLY A 52 -11.16 5.54 -2.49
N LEU A 53 -10.54 4.80 -1.56
CA LEU A 53 -11.11 4.58 -0.22
C LEU A 53 -11.30 5.88 0.58
N PRO A 54 -10.33 6.82 0.64
CA PRO A 54 -10.56 8.12 1.26
C PRO A 54 -11.67 8.93 0.58
N ALA A 55 -11.76 8.90 -0.75
CA ALA A 55 -12.82 9.58 -1.48
C ALA A 55 -14.22 9.00 -1.18
N GLU A 56 -14.33 7.67 -1.04
CA GLU A 56 -15.57 7.01 -0.63
C GLU A 56 -15.97 7.44 0.78
N LEU A 57 -15.08 7.35 1.77
CA LEU A 57 -15.37 7.79 3.14
C LEU A 57 -15.75 9.28 3.22
N ASN A 58 -15.17 10.11 2.36
CA ASN A 58 -15.56 11.52 2.27
C ASN A 58 -17.00 11.66 1.72
N LYS A 59 -17.37 10.94 0.67
CA LYS A 59 -18.75 10.92 0.14
C LYS A 59 -19.77 10.42 1.16
N GLU A 60 -19.36 9.46 2.00
CA GLU A 60 -20.15 8.93 3.12
C GLU A 60 -20.23 9.92 4.31
N GLY A 61 -19.50 11.04 4.28
CA GLY A 61 -19.46 12.03 5.34
C GLY A 61 -18.67 11.56 6.58
N LEU A 62 -17.80 10.57 6.43
CA LEU A 62 -16.97 10.00 7.50
C LEU A 62 -15.55 10.55 7.53
N LEU A 63 -15.10 11.20 6.46
CA LEU A 63 -13.77 11.78 6.32
C LEU A 63 -13.87 13.22 5.80
N SER A 64 -12.91 14.09 6.16
CA SER A 64 -12.72 15.38 5.51
C SER A 64 -12.39 15.20 4.02
N LYS A 65 -12.36 16.29 3.24
CA LYS A 65 -11.83 16.24 1.87
C LYS A 65 -10.43 15.64 1.92
N PRO A 66 -10.18 14.51 1.22
CA PRO A 66 -8.87 13.87 1.26
C PRO A 66 -7.83 14.69 0.49
N VAL A 67 -6.56 14.52 0.89
CA VAL A 67 -5.38 15.11 0.27
C VAL A 67 -4.48 13.98 -0.19
N ASP A 68 -4.03 14.04 -1.45
CA ASP A 68 -2.98 13.18 -1.96
C ASP A 68 -1.64 13.68 -1.43
N PHE A 69 -0.81 12.78 -0.89
CA PHE A 69 0.42 13.19 -0.19
C PHE A 69 1.66 12.41 -0.62
N ALA A 70 1.51 11.29 -1.31
CA ALA A 70 2.63 10.51 -1.81
C ALA A 70 2.21 9.62 -3.00
N THR A 71 3.20 9.17 -3.77
CA THR A 71 3.05 8.15 -4.81
C THR A 71 3.99 6.96 -4.54
N ASN A 72 3.74 5.83 -5.22
CA ASN A 72 4.58 4.64 -5.13
C ASN A 72 4.60 3.91 -6.48
N GLU A 73 5.44 2.91 -6.61
CA GLU A 73 5.53 2.05 -7.80
C GLU A 73 5.09 0.64 -7.43
N LEU A 74 4.11 0.08 -8.16
CA LEU A 74 3.77 -1.34 -8.05
C LEU A 74 4.81 -2.16 -8.80
N VAL A 75 5.36 -3.17 -8.13
CA VAL A 75 6.41 -4.03 -8.68
C VAL A 75 6.12 -5.50 -8.38
N ILE A 76 6.78 -6.40 -9.09
CA ILE A 76 6.83 -7.80 -8.73
C ILE A 76 8.05 -8.00 -7.83
N ALA A 77 7.83 -8.52 -6.64
CA ALA A 77 8.91 -8.96 -5.76
C ALA A 77 9.10 -10.48 -5.87
N VAL A 78 10.35 -10.90 -5.90
CA VAL A 78 10.73 -12.31 -5.99
C VAL A 78 11.93 -12.58 -5.06
N PRO A 79 12.13 -13.81 -4.56
CA PRO A 79 13.36 -14.18 -3.86
C PRO A 79 14.60 -13.84 -4.71
N ARG A 80 15.72 -13.50 -4.05
CA ARG A 80 16.93 -13.02 -4.72
C ARG A 80 17.44 -13.96 -5.81
N ASP A 81 17.38 -15.27 -5.59
CA ASP A 81 17.84 -16.34 -6.49
C ASP A 81 16.79 -16.79 -7.50
N SER A 82 15.59 -16.19 -7.48
CA SER A 82 14.49 -16.51 -8.40
C SER A 82 14.89 -16.38 -9.86
N GLN A 83 14.36 -17.25 -10.71
CA GLN A 83 14.53 -17.21 -12.16
C GLN A 83 13.47 -16.35 -12.88
N VAL A 84 12.51 -15.80 -12.17
CA VAL A 84 11.52 -14.86 -12.71
C VAL A 84 12.21 -13.58 -13.15
N ARG A 85 11.97 -13.13 -14.40
CA ARG A 85 12.59 -11.92 -14.97
C ARG A 85 11.56 -10.95 -15.54
N SER A 86 10.33 -11.41 -15.73
CA SER A 86 9.26 -10.65 -16.37
C SER A 86 7.90 -10.99 -15.77
N LEU A 87 6.91 -10.13 -16.03
CA LEU A 87 5.52 -10.39 -15.68
C LEU A 87 4.99 -11.69 -16.34
N GLY A 88 5.34 -11.95 -17.62
CA GLY A 88 4.94 -13.15 -18.32
C GLY A 88 5.46 -14.46 -17.70
N ASP A 89 6.58 -14.41 -16.96
CA ASP A 89 7.08 -15.60 -16.27
C ASP A 89 6.14 -16.10 -15.19
N LEU A 90 5.28 -15.23 -14.65
CA LEU A 90 4.29 -15.58 -13.64
C LEU A 90 3.16 -16.46 -14.16
N ALA A 91 2.95 -16.49 -15.49
CA ALA A 91 1.98 -17.37 -16.16
C ALA A 91 2.45 -18.82 -16.31
N ARG A 92 3.71 -19.14 -15.95
CA ARG A 92 4.23 -20.52 -16.00
C ARG A 92 3.50 -21.39 -15.00
N GLY A 93 3.12 -22.59 -15.43
CA GLY A 93 2.45 -23.55 -14.54
C GLY A 93 3.31 -23.93 -13.34
N GLY A 94 2.66 -24.06 -12.17
CA GLY A 94 3.31 -24.47 -10.92
C GLY A 94 3.90 -23.33 -10.09
N MET A 95 3.86 -22.08 -10.57
CA MET A 95 4.21 -20.91 -9.76
C MET A 95 3.28 -20.78 -8.55
N LYS A 96 3.83 -20.30 -7.44
CA LYS A 96 3.06 -19.97 -6.23
C LYS A 96 3.10 -18.46 -6.04
N LEU A 97 1.98 -17.80 -6.29
CA LEU A 97 1.89 -16.36 -6.15
C LEU A 97 1.16 -15.98 -4.86
N ALA A 98 1.67 -14.97 -4.18
CA ALA A 98 0.97 -14.25 -3.12
C ALA A 98 0.59 -12.85 -3.64
N ILE A 99 -0.69 -12.49 -3.55
CA ILE A 99 -1.19 -11.17 -3.94
C ILE A 99 -2.08 -10.60 -2.85
N GLY A 100 -2.42 -9.34 -2.93
CA GLY A 100 -3.42 -8.74 -2.04
C GLY A 100 -4.83 -9.26 -2.34
N SER A 101 -5.68 -9.34 -1.32
CA SER A 101 -7.12 -9.54 -1.48
C SER A 101 -7.69 -8.49 -2.43
N GLU A 102 -8.84 -8.76 -3.04
CA GLU A 102 -9.40 -7.88 -4.07
C GLU A 102 -9.71 -6.47 -3.56
N SER A 103 -10.17 -6.37 -2.30
CA SER A 103 -10.54 -5.12 -1.65
C SER A 103 -9.35 -4.26 -1.22
N VAL A 104 -8.18 -4.86 -0.96
CA VAL A 104 -7.00 -4.12 -0.52
C VAL A 104 -6.31 -3.43 -1.71
N PRO A 105 -5.77 -2.20 -1.56
CA PRO A 105 -5.21 -1.44 -2.68
C PRO A 105 -4.19 -2.21 -3.52
N VAL A 106 -3.21 -2.87 -2.92
CA VAL A 106 -2.20 -3.66 -3.65
C VAL A 106 -2.84 -4.80 -4.47
N GLY A 107 -3.91 -5.40 -3.98
CA GLY A 107 -4.66 -6.45 -4.69
C GLY A 107 -5.51 -5.90 -5.84
N SER A 108 -6.13 -4.75 -5.65
CA SER A 108 -6.88 -4.02 -6.68
C SER A 108 -5.95 -3.61 -7.84
N TYR A 109 -4.82 -2.95 -7.54
CA TYR A 109 -3.81 -2.60 -8.55
C TYR A 109 -3.24 -3.82 -9.27
N THR A 110 -3.00 -4.92 -8.55
CA THR A 110 -2.54 -6.18 -9.17
C THR A 110 -3.54 -6.65 -10.21
N ARG A 111 -4.83 -6.70 -9.88
CA ARG A 111 -5.88 -7.16 -10.80
C ARG A 111 -6.07 -6.19 -11.96
N GLU A 112 -5.95 -4.89 -11.74
CA GLU A 112 -5.97 -3.89 -12.78
C GLU A 112 -4.85 -4.14 -13.82
N VAL A 113 -3.61 -4.36 -13.37
CA VAL A 113 -2.48 -4.72 -14.25
C VAL A 113 -2.77 -5.99 -15.03
N LEU A 114 -3.23 -7.05 -14.35
CA LEU A 114 -3.48 -8.34 -14.99
C LEU A 114 -4.63 -8.29 -16.00
N SER A 115 -5.66 -7.45 -15.76
CA SER A 115 -6.78 -7.26 -16.68
C SER A 115 -6.41 -6.58 -18.00
N ARG A 116 -5.27 -5.86 -18.02
CA ARG A 116 -4.75 -5.18 -19.22
C ARG A 116 -3.86 -6.08 -20.08
N LEU A 117 -3.59 -7.32 -19.63
CA LEU A 117 -2.77 -8.27 -20.39
C LEU A 117 -3.54 -8.85 -21.57
N PRO A 118 -2.85 -9.15 -22.69
CA PRO A 118 -3.50 -9.72 -23.87
C PRO A 118 -3.93 -11.17 -23.65
N GLY A 119 -5.01 -11.56 -24.31
CA GLY A 119 -5.50 -12.94 -24.33
C GLY A 119 -5.89 -13.44 -22.94
N ASP A 120 -5.38 -14.62 -22.57
CA ASP A 120 -5.64 -15.30 -21.30
C ASP A 120 -4.46 -15.20 -20.30
N GLU A 121 -3.48 -14.36 -20.58
CA GLU A 121 -2.26 -14.30 -19.78
C GLU A 121 -2.55 -13.87 -18.31
N GLY A 122 -3.42 -12.89 -18.12
CA GLY A 122 -3.85 -12.46 -16.79
C GLY A 122 -4.53 -13.58 -16.01
N ASP A 123 -5.43 -14.32 -16.64
CA ASP A 123 -6.13 -15.45 -16.03
C ASP A 123 -5.16 -16.57 -15.64
N ARG A 124 -4.17 -16.86 -16.48
CA ARG A 124 -3.12 -17.85 -16.17
C ARG A 124 -2.27 -17.43 -14.99
N ILE A 125 -1.95 -16.15 -14.87
CA ILE A 125 -1.24 -15.61 -13.69
C ILE A 125 -2.13 -15.75 -12.44
N LEU A 126 -3.41 -15.36 -12.52
CA LEU A 126 -4.36 -15.50 -11.42
C LEU A 126 -4.56 -16.96 -10.99
N ALA A 127 -4.54 -17.89 -11.94
CA ALA A 127 -4.63 -19.34 -11.64
C ALA A 127 -3.45 -19.86 -10.81
N ASN A 128 -2.32 -19.15 -10.79
CA ASN A 128 -1.16 -19.45 -9.96
C ASN A 128 -1.20 -18.85 -8.55
N VAL A 129 -2.21 -18.04 -8.24
CA VAL A 129 -2.36 -17.46 -6.89
C VAL A 129 -2.66 -18.58 -5.88
N ARG A 130 -1.89 -18.60 -4.80
CA ARG A 130 -2.02 -19.55 -3.69
C ARG A 130 -2.39 -18.86 -2.38
N SER A 131 -2.19 -17.54 -2.33
CA SER A 131 -2.51 -16.76 -1.14
C SER A 131 -3.01 -15.37 -1.51
N ASN A 132 -4.13 -14.96 -0.87
CA ASN A 132 -4.63 -13.60 -0.93
C ASN A 132 -4.43 -12.98 0.47
N GLU A 133 -3.57 -11.99 0.54
CA GLU A 133 -3.15 -11.39 1.80
C GLU A 133 -4.00 -10.13 2.12
N PRO A 134 -4.26 -9.89 3.40
CA PRO A 134 -5.04 -8.71 3.81
C PRO A 134 -4.29 -7.39 3.63
N ASP A 135 -2.97 -7.44 3.49
CA ASP A 135 -2.12 -6.27 3.24
C ASP A 135 -0.80 -6.67 2.57
N VAL A 136 0.00 -5.67 2.19
CA VAL A 136 1.28 -5.90 1.50
C VAL A 136 2.33 -6.58 2.39
N LYS A 137 2.30 -6.38 3.71
CA LYS A 137 3.25 -7.04 4.63
C LYS A 137 3.03 -8.55 4.67
N GLY A 138 1.78 -9.00 4.54
CA GLY A 138 1.47 -10.43 4.38
C GLY A 138 2.14 -11.02 3.14
N ILE A 139 2.11 -10.31 2.00
CA ILE A 139 2.79 -10.74 0.77
C ILE A 139 4.30 -10.82 0.98
N ILE A 140 4.92 -9.76 1.52
CA ILE A 140 6.35 -9.73 1.86
C ILE A 140 6.71 -10.91 2.78
N GLY A 141 5.91 -11.17 3.80
CA GLY A 141 6.11 -12.31 4.71
C GLY A 141 6.12 -13.66 3.99
N LYS A 142 5.18 -13.88 3.05
CA LYS A 142 5.14 -15.12 2.23
C LYS A 142 6.39 -15.28 1.37
N LEU A 143 6.87 -14.22 0.77
CA LEU A 143 8.07 -14.23 -0.06
C LEU A 143 9.34 -14.49 0.75
N THR A 144 9.53 -13.79 1.86
CA THR A 144 10.74 -13.92 2.70
C THR A 144 10.81 -15.27 3.42
N GLN A 145 9.65 -15.91 3.67
CA GLN A 145 9.57 -17.26 4.26
C GLN A 145 9.62 -18.39 3.22
N GLY A 146 9.72 -18.06 1.92
CA GLY A 146 9.74 -19.07 0.86
C GLY A 146 8.39 -19.77 0.60
N ALA A 147 7.30 -19.21 1.09
CA ALA A 147 5.95 -19.76 0.89
C ALA A 147 5.35 -19.33 -0.47
N ALA A 148 5.90 -18.30 -1.11
CA ALA A 148 5.54 -17.84 -2.45
C ALA A 148 6.79 -17.60 -3.30
N ASP A 149 6.68 -17.82 -4.61
CA ASP A 149 7.75 -17.64 -5.59
C ASP A 149 7.81 -16.21 -6.15
N ALA A 150 6.67 -15.50 -6.13
CA ALA A 150 6.54 -14.10 -6.52
C ALA A 150 5.28 -13.47 -5.90
N GLY A 151 5.26 -12.15 -5.84
CA GLY A 151 4.11 -11.37 -5.39
C GLY A 151 4.17 -9.93 -5.89
N PHE A 152 3.01 -9.28 -5.96
CA PHE A 152 2.92 -7.85 -6.28
C PHE A 152 2.95 -7.05 -4.99
N VAL A 153 3.87 -6.09 -4.91
CA VAL A 153 4.11 -5.25 -3.74
C VAL A 153 4.48 -3.84 -4.19
N TYR A 154 4.66 -2.92 -3.27
CA TYR A 154 5.20 -1.61 -3.61
C TYR A 154 6.74 -1.62 -3.55
N LEU A 155 7.37 -0.79 -4.36
CA LEU A 155 8.83 -0.67 -4.42
C LEU A 155 9.43 -0.35 -3.04
N THR A 156 8.75 0.48 -2.25
CA THR A 156 9.18 0.84 -0.90
C THR A 156 9.22 -0.36 0.05
N ASP A 157 8.29 -1.32 -0.08
CA ASP A 157 8.29 -2.53 0.76
C ASP A 157 9.50 -3.42 0.50
N VAL A 158 9.93 -3.51 -0.77
CA VAL A 158 11.14 -4.29 -1.12
C VAL A 158 12.40 -3.64 -0.55
N LYS A 159 12.48 -2.29 -0.55
CA LYS A 159 13.61 -1.56 0.04
C LYS A 159 13.79 -1.88 1.53
N VAL A 160 12.70 -2.05 2.27
CA VAL A 160 12.74 -2.36 3.71
C VAL A 160 13.37 -3.72 4.00
N VAL A 161 13.13 -4.73 3.16
CA VAL A 161 13.65 -6.10 3.37
C VAL A 161 15.02 -6.33 2.70
N GLY A 162 15.54 -5.31 2.05
CA GLY A 162 16.89 -5.28 1.50
C GLY A 162 17.16 -6.43 0.52
N ASP A 163 18.31 -7.08 0.68
CA ASP A 163 18.80 -8.11 -0.23
C ASP A 163 18.00 -9.44 -0.25
N SER A 164 17.01 -9.58 0.60
CA SER A 164 16.18 -10.80 0.66
C SER A 164 15.32 -11.00 -0.58
N LEU A 165 14.88 -9.89 -1.18
CA LEU A 165 14.02 -9.88 -2.36
C LEU A 165 14.66 -9.06 -3.49
N ARG A 166 14.24 -9.36 -4.71
CA ARG A 166 14.62 -8.64 -5.92
C ARG A 166 13.35 -8.11 -6.62
N VAL A 167 13.48 -6.92 -7.17
CA VAL A 167 12.43 -6.28 -7.96
C VAL A 167 12.47 -6.76 -9.41
N VAL A 168 11.31 -7.06 -9.97
CA VAL A 168 11.03 -7.13 -11.39
C VAL A 168 10.00 -6.06 -11.72
N LYS A 169 10.40 -5.09 -12.54
CA LYS A 169 9.53 -3.97 -12.91
C LYS A 169 8.41 -4.42 -13.83
N LEU A 170 7.27 -3.76 -13.71
CA LEU A 170 6.20 -3.89 -14.68
C LEU A 170 6.59 -3.16 -15.99
N PRO A 171 6.06 -3.59 -17.14
CA PRO A 171 6.14 -2.80 -18.36
C PRO A 171 5.44 -1.44 -18.17
N ALA A 172 6.07 -0.34 -18.58
CA ALA A 172 5.57 1.02 -18.37
C ALA A 172 4.08 1.23 -18.78
N PRO A 173 3.56 0.65 -19.89
CA PRO A 173 2.13 0.80 -20.22
C PRO A 173 1.17 0.11 -19.25
N LEU A 174 1.69 -0.77 -18.39
CA LEU A 174 0.90 -1.52 -17.40
C LEU A 174 1.04 -0.98 -15.98
N GLU A 175 1.99 -0.06 -15.73
CA GLU A 175 2.17 0.55 -14.41
C GLU A 175 0.88 1.29 -14.00
N PRO A 176 0.30 0.96 -12.82
CA PRO A 176 -0.84 1.69 -12.30
C PRO A 176 -0.39 2.99 -11.63
N ASP A 177 -1.27 3.96 -11.58
CA ASP A 177 -1.06 5.20 -10.82
C ASP A 177 -1.33 4.95 -9.34
N VAL A 178 -0.27 4.71 -8.57
CA VAL A 178 -0.35 4.40 -7.13
C VAL A 178 -0.21 5.68 -6.33
N THR A 179 -1.33 6.28 -5.97
CA THR A 179 -1.41 7.51 -5.18
C THR A 179 -1.89 7.20 -3.77
N TYR A 180 -1.20 7.75 -2.75
CA TYR A 180 -1.58 7.67 -1.35
C TYR A 180 -2.36 8.90 -0.96
N SER A 181 -3.49 8.70 -0.28
CA SER A 181 -4.37 9.78 0.11
C SER A 181 -4.80 9.66 1.57
N ALA A 182 -4.97 10.78 2.24
CA ALA A 182 -5.33 10.83 3.66
C ALA A 182 -6.36 11.93 3.96
N GLY A 183 -7.02 11.81 5.11
CA GLY A 183 -7.94 12.82 5.61
C GLY A 183 -8.21 12.69 7.09
N VAL A 184 -8.79 13.74 7.67
CA VAL A 184 -9.24 13.78 9.07
C VAL A 184 -10.57 13.07 9.19
N VAL A 185 -10.69 12.12 10.11
CA VAL A 185 -11.92 11.36 10.33
C VAL A 185 -12.95 12.24 11.04
N LYS A 186 -14.20 12.17 10.59
CA LYS A 186 -15.29 12.92 11.24
C LYS A 186 -15.49 12.43 12.66
N GLY A 187 -15.46 13.36 13.60
CA GLY A 187 -15.53 13.05 15.02
C GLY A 187 -14.16 12.70 15.63
N ALA A 188 -13.07 13.07 14.96
CA ALA A 188 -11.71 13.08 15.53
C ALA A 188 -11.71 13.76 16.89
N LYS A 189 -10.92 13.22 17.82
CA LYS A 189 -10.83 13.80 19.19
C LYS A 189 -10.00 15.08 19.23
N GLN A 190 -9.04 15.19 18.32
CA GLN A 190 -8.13 16.32 18.20
C GLN A 190 -8.06 16.81 16.73
N PRO A 191 -9.15 17.41 16.20
CA PRO A 191 -9.25 17.72 14.77
C PRO A 191 -8.18 18.72 14.31
N ASP A 192 -7.82 19.72 15.12
CA ASP A 192 -6.81 20.72 14.76
C ASP A 192 -5.42 20.07 14.62
N MET A 193 -5.02 19.24 15.59
CA MET A 193 -3.77 18.48 15.54
C MET A 193 -3.77 17.45 14.39
N ALA A 194 -4.94 16.87 14.08
CA ALA A 194 -5.08 15.96 12.96
C ALA A 194 -4.87 16.66 11.60
N HIS A 195 -5.34 17.89 11.45
CA HIS A 195 -5.08 18.71 10.26
C HIS A 195 -3.61 19.08 10.17
N GLU A 196 -3.00 19.53 11.26
CA GLU A 196 -1.57 19.86 11.29
C GLU A 196 -0.69 18.65 10.96
N PHE A 197 -1.02 17.46 11.49
CA PHE A 197 -0.32 16.22 11.13
C PHE A 197 -0.52 15.87 9.65
N LEU A 198 -1.73 16.06 9.11
CA LEU A 198 -2.04 15.83 7.71
C LEU A 198 -1.23 16.75 6.79
N ASP A 199 -1.09 18.04 7.16
CA ASP A 199 -0.26 18.99 6.42
C ASP A 199 1.22 18.57 6.46
N GLY A 200 1.69 18.03 7.59
CA GLY A 200 3.05 17.49 7.73
C GLY A 200 3.34 16.24 6.89
N LEU A 201 2.32 15.57 6.35
CA LEU A 201 2.50 14.48 5.35
C LEU A 201 2.86 15.03 3.97
N THR A 202 2.49 16.26 3.66
CA THR A 202 2.74 16.92 2.36
C THR A 202 3.94 17.85 2.38
N ASP A 203 4.20 18.51 3.52
CA ASP A 203 5.28 19.48 3.67
C ASP A 203 5.76 19.50 5.14
N GLY A 204 6.75 18.66 5.43
CA GLY A 204 7.31 18.56 6.79
C GLY A 204 8.07 17.27 7.03
N ALA A 205 8.35 16.97 8.30
CA ALA A 205 9.19 15.83 8.70
C ALA A 205 8.66 14.48 8.18
N CYS A 206 7.34 14.30 8.10
CA CYS A 206 6.77 13.07 7.56
C CYS A 206 6.84 13.01 6.02
N ALA A 207 6.75 14.14 5.30
CA ALA A 207 7.01 14.19 3.86
C ALA A 207 8.47 13.80 3.56
N ASP A 208 9.42 14.34 4.33
CA ASP A 208 10.84 13.97 4.22
C ASP A 208 11.09 12.48 4.52
N ALA A 209 10.43 11.94 5.55
CA ALA A 209 10.55 10.53 5.91
C ALA A 209 9.98 9.61 4.81
N LEU A 210 8.84 9.99 4.21
CA LEU A 210 8.27 9.29 3.07
C LEU A 210 9.22 9.32 1.87
N ALA A 211 9.75 10.49 1.50
CA ALA A 211 10.72 10.64 0.41
C ALA A 211 11.98 9.79 0.66
N LYS A 212 12.52 9.80 1.88
CA LYS A 212 13.66 8.98 2.29
C LYS A 212 13.38 7.49 2.22
N ALA A 213 12.15 7.06 2.53
CA ALA A 213 11.71 5.68 2.36
C ALA A 213 11.52 5.29 0.89
N GLY A 214 11.48 6.27 -0.01
CA GLY A 214 11.41 6.08 -1.46
C GLY A 214 10.02 6.25 -2.06
N PHE A 215 9.10 6.86 -1.33
CA PHE A 215 7.85 7.34 -1.91
C PHE A 215 8.12 8.55 -2.82
N GLY A 216 7.33 8.67 -3.88
CA GLY A 216 7.34 9.85 -4.74
C GLY A 216 6.44 10.96 -4.19
N ALA A 217 6.63 12.19 -4.69
CA ALA A 217 5.67 13.28 -4.47
C ALA A 217 4.33 12.99 -5.20
N PRO A 218 3.21 13.54 -4.70
CA PRO A 218 1.88 13.39 -5.32
C PRO A 218 1.76 14.10 -6.67
#